data_1d69f74c78650581b507b56f3ade73cc
#
_entry.id   1d69f74c78650581b507b56f3ade73cc
#
_cell.length_a   1.000
_cell.length_b   1.000
_cell.length_c   1.000
_cell.angle_alpha   90.00
_cell.angle_beta   90.00
_cell.angle_gamma   90.00
#
_symmetry.space_group_name_H-M   'P 1'
#
loop_
_entity.id
_entity.type
_entity.pdbx_description
1 polymer ?
#
loop_
_entity_poly.entity_id
_entity_poly.type
_entity_poly.pdbx_seq_one_letter_code
_entity_poly.pdbx_strand_id
1 'polypeptide(L)'
;ASTGNVIVSTLGTTGNVTIYSGTTALGVQGTVSGDLVLTSGEAITDSDILTVTGTTKVTTDVADKAINLGSLASTGNVIVSTLGTTGNVTIDNGTTALGVQGTIGGDLVLTSGQAITDSGTLTASGSTTIDSGSADITLDEVASTFGTLSLTGANVAVTDAGATDLGAST
;
A
#
# COMPACT_ATOMS: atom_id res chain seq x y z
N ALA A 1 -22.15 12.34 5.22
CA ALA A 1 -21.29 11.36 4.55
C ALA A 1 -21.29 11.67 3.05
N SER A 2 -20.15 11.88 2.45
CA SER A 2 -20.02 12.04 1.00
C SER A 2 -19.98 10.65 0.38
N THR A 3 -20.84 10.36 -0.57
CA THR A 3 -20.78 9.14 -1.39
C THR A 3 -19.99 9.37 -2.68
N GLY A 4 -19.32 10.50 -2.79
CA GLY A 4 -18.52 10.88 -3.96
C GLY A 4 -17.02 10.80 -3.72
N ASN A 5 -16.26 10.84 -4.81
CA ASN A 5 -14.81 10.90 -4.76
C ASN A 5 -14.33 12.25 -4.22
N VAL A 6 -13.27 12.21 -3.41
CA VAL A 6 -12.58 13.42 -2.96
C VAL A 6 -11.44 13.71 -3.94
N ILE A 7 -11.48 14.89 -4.55
CA ILE A 7 -10.42 15.37 -5.44
C ILE A 7 -9.54 16.30 -4.61
N VAL A 8 -8.26 15.96 -4.51
CA VAL A 8 -7.28 16.76 -3.77
C VAL A 8 -6.30 17.44 -4.73
N SER A 9 -5.94 18.68 -4.41
CA SER A 9 -4.89 19.41 -5.12
C SER A 9 -4.20 20.35 -4.15
N THR A 10 -2.93 20.08 -3.87
CA THR A 10 -2.10 20.98 -3.07
C THR A 10 -0.98 21.58 -3.90
N LEU A 11 -0.58 22.79 -3.56
CA LEU A 11 0.48 23.54 -4.24
C LEU A 11 1.72 23.67 -3.33
N GLY A 12 2.87 23.81 -3.98
CA GLY A 12 4.14 23.94 -3.26
C GLY A 12 4.77 22.59 -2.94
N THR A 13 5.66 22.53 -1.96
CA THR A 13 6.47 21.34 -1.62
C THR A 13 6.06 20.64 -0.34
N THR A 14 5.07 21.17 0.41
CA THR A 14 4.70 20.70 1.76
C THR A 14 3.19 20.73 2.01
N GLY A 15 2.40 20.64 0.95
CA GLY A 15 0.93 20.64 1.06
C GLY A 15 0.41 19.31 1.57
N ASN A 16 0.28 19.13 2.89
CA ASN A 16 -0.22 17.90 3.50
C ASN A 16 -1.75 17.83 3.43
N VAL A 17 -2.28 16.62 3.31
CA VAL A 17 -3.72 16.34 3.29
C VAL A 17 -4.05 15.27 4.33
N THR A 18 -5.08 15.49 5.13
CA THR A 18 -5.64 14.50 6.05
C THR A 18 -7.13 14.37 5.81
N ILE A 19 -7.60 13.15 5.56
CA ILE A 19 -9.02 12.86 5.31
C ILE A 19 -9.48 11.73 6.25
N TYR A 20 -10.61 11.95 6.90
CA TYR A 20 -11.30 10.94 7.69
C TYR A 20 -12.73 10.75 7.17
N SER A 21 -13.13 9.52 6.82
CA SER A 21 -14.41 9.20 6.20
C SER A 21 -15.36 8.37 7.07
N GLY A 22 -15.13 8.21 8.36
CA GLY A 22 -16.08 7.52 9.25
C GLY A 22 -16.64 6.22 8.67
N THR A 23 -17.96 6.14 8.50
CA THR A 23 -18.69 4.94 8.06
C THR A 23 -19.01 4.90 6.57
N THR A 24 -18.31 5.66 5.75
CA THR A 24 -18.54 5.72 4.29
C THR A 24 -17.25 5.39 3.56
N ALA A 25 -17.34 4.59 2.51
CA ALA A 25 -16.19 4.29 1.64
C ALA A 25 -15.58 5.59 1.11
N LEU A 26 -14.24 5.63 1.06
CA LEU A 26 -13.48 6.79 0.65
C LEU A 26 -12.82 6.54 -0.71
N GLY A 27 -13.28 7.25 -1.73
CA GLY A 27 -12.57 7.39 -3.00
C GLY A 27 -11.74 8.66 -3.00
N VAL A 28 -10.47 8.60 -3.44
CA VAL A 28 -9.61 9.78 -3.50
C VAL A 28 -8.82 9.81 -4.81
N GLN A 29 -8.56 11.01 -5.33
CA GLN A 29 -7.74 11.21 -6.53
C GLN A 29 -7.11 12.61 -6.52
N GLY A 30 -6.08 12.82 -7.33
CA GLY A 30 -5.46 14.12 -7.54
C GLY A 30 -4.01 14.20 -7.08
N THR A 31 -3.56 15.37 -6.65
CA THR A 31 -2.15 15.62 -6.35
C THR A 31 -1.94 16.19 -4.95
N VAL A 32 -1.08 15.54 -4.18
CA VAL A 32 -0.63 15.96 -2.84
C VAL A 32 0.88 16.17 -2.88
N SER A 33 1.32 17.41 -2.69
CA SER A 33 2.75 17.79 -2.74
C SER A 33 3.50 17.58 -1.41
N GLY A 34 2.81 17.12 -0.39
CA GLY A 34 3.35 16.73 0.92
C GLY A 34 2.86 15.35 1.32
N ASP A 35 2.58 15.16 2.61
CA ASP A 35 2.08 13.90 3.15
C ASP A 35 0.57 13.77 2.96
N LEU A 36 0.12 12.53 2.71
CA LEU A 36 -1.29 12.16 2.64
C LEU A 36 -1.63 11.19 3.77
N VAL A 37 -2.66 11.51 4.54
CA VAL A 37 -3.21 10.62 5.58
C VAL A 37 -4.69 10.37 5.28
N LEU A 38 -5.04 9.12 5.05
CA LEU A 38 -6.41 8.65 4.82
C LEU A 38 -6.82 7.68 5.91
N THR A 39 -8.00 7.89 6.50
CA THR A 39 -8.60 6.95 7.45
C THR A 39 -10.08 6.78 7.12
N SER A 40 -10.55 5.53 7.13
CA SER A 40 -11.96 5.22 6.87
C SER A 40 -12.41 3.99 7.67
N GLY A 41 -13.64 4.00 8.14
CA GLY A 41 -14.34 2.81 8.66
C GLY A 41 -14.90 1.90 7.55
N GLU A 42 -14.70 2.25 6.29
CA GLU A 42 -15.07 1.46 5.12
C GLU A 42 -13.89 1.38 4.14
N ALA A 43 -14.07 0.74 2.99
CA ALA A 43 -13.01 0.61 2.00
C ALA A 43 -12.45 1.97 1.53
N ILE A 44 -11.14 1.99 1.26
CA ILE A 44 -10.44 3.14 0.67
C ILE A 44 -9.95 2.76 -0.73
N THR A 45 -10.23 3.62 -1.71
CA THR A 45 -9.82 3.42 -3.10
C THR A 45 -9.26 4.71 -3.68
N ASP A 46 -8.33 4.61 -4.62
CA ASP A 46 -8.11 5.67 -5.58
C ASP A 46 -9.15 5.54 -6.70
N SER A 47 -9.77 6.63 -7.09
CA SER A 47 -10.81 6.65 -8.14
C SER A 47 -10.25 7.05 -9.51
N ASP A 48 -9.02 7.52 -9.53
CA ASP A 48 -8.18 7.91 -10.67
C ASP A 48 -6.77 8.13 -10.11
N ILE A 49 -5.82 8.60 -10.92
CA ILE A 49 -4.43 8.79 -10.50
C ILE A 49 -4.36 9.63 -9.21
N LEU A 50 -3.70 9.07 -8.20
CA LEU A 50 -3.38 9.72 -6.94
C LEU A 50 -1.86 9.91 -6.84
N THR A 51 -1.40 11.14 -7.04
CA THR A 51 0.03 11.48 -6.94
C THR A 51 0.35 12.03 -5.56
N VAL A 52 1.34 11.46 -4.89
CA VAL A 52 1.80 11.90 -3.56
C VAL A 52 3.32 12.03 -3.54
N THR A 53 3.83 13.18 -3.14
CA THR A 53 5.30 13.41 -3.06
C THR A 53 5.88 12.99 -1.71
N GLY A 54 5.13 13.20 -0.62
CA GLY A 54 5.51 12.80 0.73
C GLY A 54 5.03 11.38 1.08
N THR A 55 4.96 11.10 2.38
CA THR A 55 4.47 9.82 2.90
C THR A 55 2.97 9.66 2.61
N THR A 56 2.58 8.49 2.15
CA THR A 56 1.18 8.08 2.01
C THR A 56 0.81 7.14 3.15
N LYS A 57 -0.04 7.57 4.07
CA LYS A 57 -0.55 6.73 5.16
C LYS A 57 -2.03 6.44 4.96
N VAL A 58 -2.39 5.15 4.90
CA VAL A 58 -3.77 4.71 4.64
C VAL A 58 -4.20 3.67 5.67
N THR A 59 -5.31 3.92 6.33
CA THR A 59 -5.80 3.08 7.44
C THR A 59 -7.29 2.81 7.27
N THR A 60 -7.70 1.54 7.36
CA THR A 60 -9.10 1.20 7.65
C THR A 60 -9.21 0.85 9.14
N ASP A 61 -10.07 1.57 9.87
CA ASP A 61 -10.21 1.45 11.33
C ASP A 61 -11.35 0.52 11.77
N VAL A 62 -11.99 -0.14 10.80
CA VAL A 62 -12.97 -1.23 11.01
C VAL A 62 -12.43 -2.50 10.35
N ALA A 63 -12.68 -3.65 11.01
CA ALA A 63 -12.22 -4.95 10.52
C ALA A 63 -12.77 -5.29 9.13
N ASP A 64 -11.97 -6.03 8.36
CA ASP A 64 -12.35 -6.61 7.07
C ASP A 64 -12.69 -5.58 5.98
N LYS A 65 -12.09 -4.38 6.08
CA LYS A 65 -12.20 -3.34 5.06
C LYS A 65 -10.92 -3.27 4.23
N ALA A 66 -11.09 -3.22 2.92
CA ALA A 66 -9.98 -3.26 1.97
C ALA A 66 -9.42 -1.86 1.65
N ILE A 67 -8.14 -1.83 1.29
CA ILE A 67 -7.47 -0.69 0.66
C ILE A 67 -7.10 -1.10 -0.77
N ASN A 68 -7.52 -0.31 -1.76
CA ASN A 68 -7.15 -0.51 -3.15
C ASN A 68 -6.68 0.81 -3.77
N LEU A 69 -5.38 0.93 -3.93
CA LEU A 69 -4.70 2.05 -4.58
C LEU A 69 -4.09 1.54 -5.90
N GLY A 70 -4.94 1.30 -6.89
CA GLY A 70 -4.58 0.71 -8.19
C GLY A 70 -4.01 1.71 -9.20
N SER A 71 -3.94 2.99 -8.86
CA SER A 71 -3.43 4.07 -9.72
C SER A 71 -2.63 5.08 -8.88
N LEU A 72 -1.82 4.57 -7.94
CA LEU A 72 -0.95 5.39 -7.09
C LEU A 72 0.32 5.80 -7.85
N ALA A 73 0.80 7.00 -7.60
CA ALA A 73 2.13 7.49 -7.99
C ALA A 73 2.76 8.19 -6.77
N SER A 74 3.23 7.39 -5.80
CA SER A 74 3.87 7.90 -4.59
C SER A 74 5.38 7.82 -4.69
N THR A 75 6.07 8.94 -4.42
CA THR A 75 7.54 8.98 -4.32
C THR A 75 8.05 8.82 -2.90
N GLY A 76 7.17 8.96 -1.90
CA GLY A 76 7.48 8.68 -0.50
C GLY A 76 7.04 7.28 -0.08
N ASN A 77 7.32 6.93 1.17
CA ASN A 77 6.93 5.63 1.72
C ASN A 77 5.40 5.51 1.84
N VAL A 78 4.90 4.30 1.60
CA VAL A 78 3.49 3.95 1.77
C VAL A 78 3.32 3.14 3.05
N ILE A 79 2.49 3.64 3.96
CA ILE A 79 2.19 3.01 5.25
C ILE A 79 0.74 2.57 5.23
N VAL A 80 0.50 1.26 5.34
CA VAL A 80 -0.86 0.71 5.28
C VAL A 80 -1.22 -0.03 6.55
N SER A 81 -2.49 0.09 6.95
CA SER A 81 -3.01 -0.67 8.09
C SER A 81 -4.45 -1.07 7.84
N THR A 82 -4.71 -2.38 7.90
CA THR A 82 -6.04 -2.96 7.87
C THR A 82 -6.24 -3.91 9.04
N LEU A 83 -7.48 -4.09 9.47
CA LEU A 83 -7.86 -4.95 10.58
C LEU A 83 -8.65 -6.16 10.08
N GLY A 84 -8.76 -7.19 10.95
CA GLY A 84 -9.50 -8.42 10.65
C GLY A 84 -8.67 -9.43 9.90
N THR A 85 -9.32 -10.31 9.15
CA THR A 85 -8.69 -11.41 8.40
C THR A 85 -8.91 -11.32 6.89
N THR A 86 -9.74 -10.40 6.44
CA THR A 86 -10.05 -10.15 5.01
C THR A 86 -9.87 -8.67 4.64
N GLY A 87 -9.16 -7.90 5.46
CA GLY A 87 -8.76 -6.53 5.15
C GLY A 87 -7.61 -6.53 4.13
N ASN A 88 -7.93 -6.81 2.87
CA ASN A 88 -6.93 -6.93 1.79
C ASN A 88 -6.38 -5.56 1.38
N VAL A 89 -5.12 -5.56 0.93
CA VAL A 89 -4.44 -4.37 0.39
C VAL A 89 -3.95 -4.66 -1.02
N THR A 90 -4.29 -3.77 -1.95
CA THR A 90 -3.74 -3.76 -3.30
C THR A 90 -3.14 -2.39 -3.57
N ILE A 91 -1.89 -2.35 -4.03
CA ILE A 91 -1.19 -1.13 -4.42
C ILE A 91 -0.52 -1.36 -5.77
N ASP A 92 -0.80 -0.46 -6.72
CA ASP A 92 -0.03 -0.32 -7.95
C ASP A 92 0.57 1.09 -7.98
N ASN A 93 1.91 1.17 -7.86
CA ASN A 93 2.64 2.45 -7.86
C ASN A 93 3.16 2.83 -9.28
N GLY A 94 2.62 2.20 -10.29
CA GLY A 94 2.94 2.48 -11.69
C GLY A 94 4.43 2.32 -11.97
N THR A 95 5.06 3.37 -12.48
CA THR A 95 6.49 3.40 -12.84
C THR A 95 7.37 4.01 -11.75
N THR A 96 6.89 4.13 -10.52
CA THR A 96 7.60 4.72 -9.39
C THR A 96 8.01 3.64 -8.40
N ALA A 97 9.24 3.68 -7.87
CA ALA A 97 9.68 2.74 -6.84
C ALA A 97 8.74 2.77 -5.62
N LEU A 98 8.51 1.61 -5.01
CA LEU A 98 7.57 1.46 -3.90
C LEU A 98 8.31 1.04 -2.62
N GLY A 99 8.36 1.96 -1.64
CA GLY A 99 8.71 1.62 -0.26
C GLY A 99 7.44 1.40 0.55
N VAL A 100 7.24 0.22 1.15
CA VAL A 100 6.01 -0.10 1.86
C VAL A 100 6.29 -0.63 3.27
N GLN A 101 5.39 -0.33 4.20
CA GLN A 101 5.39 -0.90 5.56
C GLN A 101 3.96 -0.95 6.11
N GLY A 102 3.72 -1.77 7.11
CA GLY A 102 2.44 -1.80 7.82
C GLY A 102 1.95 -3.17 8.21
N THR A 103 0.67 -3.22 8.59
CA THR A 103 0.00 -4.46 9.03
C THR A 103 -1.26 -4.68 8.20
N ILE A 104 -1.31 -5.81 7.53
CA ILE A 104 -2.39 -6.22 6.64
C ILE A 104 -3.08 -7.45 7.23
N GLY A 105 -4.37 -7.33 7.53
CA GLY A 105 -5.16 -8.42 8.10
C GLY A 105 -5.52 -9.53 7.11
N GLY A 106 -5.49 -9.25 5.80
CA GLY A 106 -5.80 -10.18 4.72
C GLY A 106 -4.63 -10.36 3.75
N ASP A 107 -4.96 -10.43 2.47
CA ASP A 107 -4.00 -10.57 1.37
C ASP A 107 -3.34 -9.22 1.01
N LEU A 108 -2.09 -9.28 0.57
CA LEU A 108 -1.32 -8.14 0.09
C LEU A 108 -0.92 -8.33 -1.38
N VAL A 109 -1.22 -7.35 -2.21
CA VAL A 109 -0.79 -7.30 -3.62
C VAL A 109 -0.06 -6.00 -3.87
N LEU A 110 1.21 -6.08 -4.27
CA LEU A 110 2.04 -4.93 -4.61
C LEU A 110 2.52 -5.04 -6.05
N THR A 111 2.34 -3.98 -6.81
CA THR A 111 2.83 -3.87 -8.19
C THR A 111 3.61 -2.57 -8.35
N SER A 112 4.73 -2.63 -9.06
CA SER A 112 5.50 -1.47 -9.48
C SER A 112 6.37 -1.82 -10.69
N GLY A 113 6.56 -0.90 -11.61
CA GLY A 113 7.54 -1.04 -12.70
C GLY A 113 8.98 -0.72 -12.26
N GLN A 114 9.22 -0.48 -10.97
CA GLN A 114 10.51 -0.19 -10.35
C GLN A 114 10.69 -1.03 -9.08
N ALA A 115 11.83 -0.84 -8.39
CA ALA A 115 12.13 -1.61 -7.17
C ALA A 115 11.01 -1.50 -6.11
N ILE A 116 10.75 -2.64 -5.45
CA ILE A 116 9.85 -2.72 -4.29
C ILE A 116 10.68 -3.09 -3.05
N THR A 117 10.53 -2.30 -1.98
CA THR A 117 11.25 -2.50 -0.72
C THR A 117 10.29 -2.40 0.47
N ASP A 118 10.59 -3.12 1.55
CA ASP A 118 9.98 -2.78 2.83
C ASP A 118 10.74 -1.58 3.45
N SER A 119 10.02 -0.54 3.81
CA SER A 119 10.58 0.69 4.43
C SER A 119 10.52 0.63 5.96
N GLY A 120 10.09 -0.49 6.50
CA GLY A 120 9.89 -0.85 7.90
C GLY A 120 9.07 -2.12 7.97
N THR A 121 8.75 -2.59 9.17
CA THR A 121 8.03 -3.87 9.35
C THR A 121 6.79 -3.96 8.47
N LEU A 122 6.70 -5.05 7.71
CA LEU A 122 5.59 -5.39 6.83
C LEU A 122 5.01 -6.75 7.25
N THR A 123 3.78 -6.76 7.73
CA THR A 123 3.09 -7.98 8.16
C THR A 123 1.85 -8.19 7.32
N ALA A 124 1.72 -9.35 6.68
CA ALA A 124 0.52 -9.77 5.97
C ALA A 124 0.06 -11.13 6.47
N SER A 125 -1.19 -11.22 6.95
CA SER A 125 -1.73 -12.46 7.50
C SER A 125 -2.18 -13.46 6.42
N GLY A 126 -2.52 -12.96 5.24
CA GLY A 126 -2.92 -13.75 4.06
C GLY A 126 -1.76 -13.99 3.10
N SER A 127 -2.10 -14.26 1.84
CA SER A 127 -1.11 -14.37 0.76
C SER A 127 -0.50 -13.02 0.40
N THR A 128 0.77 -13.02 0.02
CA THR A 128 1.49 -11.83 -0.43
C THR A 128 1.99 -12.04 -1.85
N THR A 129 1.51 -11.23 -2.77
CA THR A 129 1.93 -11.23 -4.18
C THR A 129 2.64 -9.92 -4.48
N ILE A 130 3.87 -9.98 -4.97
CA ILE A 130 4.68 -8.80 -5.30
C ILE A 130 5.22 -8.95 -6.72
N ASP A 131 4.97 -7.94 -7.56
CA ASP A 131 5.44 -7.86 -8.92
C ASP A 131 6.16 -6.53 -9.17
N SER A 132 7.48 -6.59 -9.32
CA SER A 132 8.33 -5.44 -9.69
C SER A 132 8.74 -5.47 -11.17
N GLY A 133 8.12 -6.38 -11.97
CA GLY A 133 8.50 -6.56 -13.38
C GLY A 133 9.95 -7.01 -13.52
N SER A 134 10.80 -6.16 -14.09
CA SER A 134 12.24 -6.42 -14.26
C SER A 134 13.13 -5.69 -13.26
N ALA A 135 12.56 -5.14 -12.18
CA ALA A 135 13.30 -4.49 -11.10
C ALA A 135 13.48 -5.43 -9.91
N ASP A 136 14.21 -4.98 -8.89
CA ASP A 136 14.53 -5.78 -7.72
C ASP A 136 13.41 -5.72 -6.66
N ILE A 137 13.28 -6.81 -5.89
CA ILE A 137 12.48 -6.88 -4.67
C ILE A 137 13.44 -7.07 -3.48
N THR A 138 13.36 -6.19 -2.49
CA THR A 138 14.15 -6.31 -1.25
C THR A 138 13.22 -6.12 -0.05
N LEU A 139 12.98 -7.21 0.68
CA LEU A 139 12.20 -7.24 1.93
C LEU A 139 13.14 -7.72 3.03
N ASP A 140 13.89 -6.82 3.64
CA ASP A 140 15.00 -7.15 4.54
C ASP A 140 14.76 -6.80 6.02
N GLU A 141 13.58 -6.27 6.33
CA GLU A 141 13.17 -6.01 7.71
C GLU A 141 12.95 -7.30 8.50
N VAL A 142 13.79 -7.51 9.51
CA VAL A 142 13.86 -8.76 10.28
C VAL A 142 12.59 -9.11 11.08
N ALA A 143 11.69 -8.15 11.28
CA ALA A 143 10.43 -8.36 11.98
C ALA A 143 9.23 -8.55 11.03
N SER A 144 9.48 -8.52 9.71
CA SER A 144 8.42 -8.73 8.72
C SER A 144 7.94 -10.18 8.71
N THR A 145 6.64 -10.37 8.50
CA THR A 145 6.01 -11.69 8.45
C THR A 145 5.04 -11.77 7.30
N PHE A 146 5.09 -12.88 6.58
CA PHE A 146 4.26 -13.11 5.42
C PHE A 146 3.58 -14.47 5.53
N GLY A 147 2.38 -14.60 4.93
CA GLY A 147 1.81 -15.90 4.60
C GLY A 147 2.52 -16.50 3.38
N THR A 148 1.76 -17.06 2.43
CA THR A 148 2.37 -17.55 1.19
C THR A 148 2.88 -16.38 0.34
N LEU A 149 4.16 -16.44 -0.08
CA LEU A 149 4.80 -15.44 -0.92
C LEU A 149 4.81 -15.87 -2.40
N SER A 150 4.39 -14.98 -3.30
CA SER A 150 4.55 -15.10 -4.75
C SER A 150 5.26 -13.84 -5.26
N LEU A 151 6.45 -13.98 -5.83
CA LEU A 151 7.35 -12.87 -6.13
C LEU A 151 7.79 -12.92 -7.58
N THR A 152 7.68 -11.78 -8.29
CA THR A 152 8.17 -11.58 -9.66
C THR A 152 9.10 -10.39 -9.68
N GLY A 153 10.38 -10.59 -10.01
CA GLY A 153 11.38 -9.53 -10.03
C GLY A 153 12.73 -10.03 -10.56
N ALA A 154 13.65 -9.09 -10.85
CA ALA A 154 14.99 -9.44 -11.37
C ALA A 154 15.85 -10.10 -10.29
N ASN A 155 16.05 -9.44 -9.16
CA ASN A 155 16.69 -9.99 -7.98
C ASN A 155 15.73 -9.92 -6.82
N VAL A 156 15.61 -11.02 -6.09
CA VAL A 156 14.67 -11.11 -4.96
C VAL A 156 15.43 -11.46 -3.68
N ALA A 157 15.34 -10.58 -2.68
CA ALA A 157 15.88 -10.80 -1.35
C ALA A 157 14.73 -10.65 -0.34
N VAL A 158 14.51 -11.67 0.50
CA VAL A 158 13.45 -11.69 1.51
C VAL A 158 14.00 -12.16 2.85
N THR A 159 13.65 -11.43 3.90
CA THR A 159 13.78 -11.85 5.30
C THR A 159 12.37 -11.99 5.88
N ASP A 160 12.06 -13.14 6.42
CA ASP A 160 10.76 -13.46 7.03
C ASP A 160 10.98 -13.95 8.46
N ALA A 161 10.38 -13.29 9.44
CA ALA A 161 10.44 -13.71 10.84
C ALA A 161 9.62 -14.96 11.13
N GLY A 162 8.73 -15.35 10.23
CA GLY A 162 7.89 -16.55 10.29
C GLY A 162 8.49 -17.73 9.54
N ALA A 163 7.65 -18.68 9.21
CA ALA A 163 7.98 -19.78 8.30
C ALA A 163 7.67 -19.34 6.89
N THR A 164 8.70 -19.19 6.05
CA THR A 164 8.52 -18.78 4.66
C THR A 164 7.86 -19.89 3.83
N ASP A 165 6.70 -19.62 3.28
CA ASP A 165 6.01 -20.48 2.31
C ASP A 165 6.06 -19.80 0.93
N LEU A 166 6.85 -20.36 0.02
CA LEU A 166 7.00 -19.82 -1.33
C LEU A 166 5.93 -20.42 -2.26
N GLY A 167 5.05 -19.55 -2.74
CA GLY A 167 4.16 -19.84 -3.86
C GLY A 167 4.92 -19.81 -5.19
N ALA A 168 4.19 -19.66 -6.31
CA ALA A 168 4.80 -19.53 -7.63
C ALA A 168 5.59 -18.21 -7.71
N SER A 169 6.90 -18.31 -7.91
CA SER A 169 7.82 -17.16 -8.02
C SER A 169 8.62 -17.28 -9.31
N THR A 170 8.91 -16.15 -9.96
CA THR A 170 9.67 -16.08 -11.24
C THR A 170 10.64 -14.92 -11.24
#